data_cd5b70f0c44bc652869bf4251709f731
#
_entry.id   cd5b70f0c44bc652869bf4251709f731
#
_cell.length_a   1.000
_cell.length_b   1.000
_cell.length_c   1.000
_cell.angle_alpha   90.00
_cell.angle_beta   90.00
_cell.angle_gamma   90.00
#
_symmetry.space_group_name_H-M   'P 1'
#
loop_
_entity.id
_entity.type
_entity.pdbx_description
1 polymer ?
#
loop_
_entity_poly.entity_id
_entity_poly.type
_entity_poly.pdbx_seq_one_letter_code
_entity_poly.pdbx_strand_id
1 'polypeptide(L)'
;MKKITTYLLTGLFLFAAVGLNAQASQECNIKYNLFKGDVNTKKYEQSKENLNYLMTNCASLSVNIYKYGAKAAKNTKDAALYKKVYETRLANFPNKGAAKAHSDYATFLSTNKLASDAEIFNILEKAYKISPKDMGVKNIFKYFKGIVAKYKDSDPQKVFDTYDDVMESVGEKLDDYNKKIGKLLAKDSLGTIDAKEKKRLKGYTINSKALGLVEGGLDADISVIATCERLIPMLSKDFEAKKTDGVWLRRSVSRLYNKGCQTDPLFEKMAKAYADVTQSADAFNFVAGVLERNGDKSGAASMRKKAFDLETDPLKKARLKLREAQGTRNKSRARALAYQALKYNPNMGKAYLYIASLYAKSANSCGNNEFEKRMVYVAALNKAQKAQRVDPGSGAGRYIRSYRSNIPSKKLIFTTGVTPGSTHKVGCWIGETVRVPKS
;
A
#
# COMPACT_ATOMS: atom_id res chain seq x y z
N MET A 1 6.93 -25.45 -73.44
CA MET A 1 7.57 -26.11 -72.25
C MET A 1 8.44 -25.16 -71.41
N LYS A 2 8.37 -23.84 -71.54
CA LYS A 2 9.20 -22.89 -70.72
C LYS A 2 8.47 -22.21 -69.54
N LYS A 3 7.16 -22.45 -69.37
CA LYS A 3 6.40 -21.76 -68.25
C LYS A 3 6.14 -22.67 -67.04
N ILE A 4 6.38 -23.95 -67.05
CA ILE A 4 6.12 -24.89 -65.94
C ILE A 4 7.32 -24.97 -65.01
N THR A 5 8.54 -24.72 -65.48
CA THR A 5 9.77 -24.77 -64.68
C THR A 5 9.94 -23.58 -63.72
N THR A 6 9.35 -22.43 -63.99
CA THR A 6 9.46 -21.24 -63.17
C THR A 6 8.59 -21.29 -61.92
N TYR A 7 7.44 -21.99 -61.96
CA TYR A 7 6.54 -22.14 -60.79
C TYR A 7 7.03 -23.19 -59.81
N LEU A 8 7.78 -24.20 -60.28
CA LEU A 8 8.36 -25.22 -59.38
C LEU A 8 9.54 -24.68 -58.52
N LEU A 9 10.33 -23.72 -59.08
CA LEU A 9 11.44 -23.12 -58.32
C LEU A 9 10.96 -22.10 -57.29
N THR A 10 9.88 -21.33 -57.58
CA THR A 10 9.32 -20.40 -56.58
C THR A 10 8.55 -21.12 -55.47
N GLY A 11 7.92 -22.25 -55.74
CA GLY A 11 7.27 -23.09 -54.69
C GLY A 11 8.29 -23.72 -53.71
N LEU A 12 9.45 -24.18 -54.22
CA LEU A 12 10.51 -24.75 -53.36
C LEU A 12 11.16 -23.73 -52.43
N PHE A 13 11.35 -22.48 -52.86
CA PHE A 13 11.89 -21.44 -51.97
C PHE A 13 10.90 -21.00 -50.90
N LEU A 14 9.62 -20.97 -51.16
CA LEU A 14 8.58 -20.67 -50.15
C LEU A 14 8.45 -21.74 -49.10
N PHE A 15 8.52 -23.02 -49.47
CA PHE A 15 8.48 -24.15 -48.53
C PHE A 15 9.74 -24.20 -47.64
N ALA A 16 10.93 -23.88 -48.17
CA ALA A 16 12.16 -23.85 -47.38
C ALA A 16 12.14 -22.71 -46.35
N ALA A 17 11.61 -21.52 -46.69
CA ALA A 17 11.52 -20.39 -45.76
C ALA A 17 10.52 -20.63 -44.62
N VAL A 18 9.39 -21.28 -44.88
CA VAL A 18 8.41 -21.66 -43.84
C VAL A 18 8.97 -22.78 -42.93
N GLY A 19 9.70 -23.74 -43.47
CA GLY A 19 10.35 -24.79 -42.70
C GLY A 19 11.43 -24.27 -41.74
N LEU A 20 12.26 -23.34 -42.18
CA LEU A 20 13.30 -22.73 -41.35
C LEU A 20 12.73 -21.89 -40.21
N ASN A 21 11.65 -21.14 -40.43
CA ASN A 21 10.98 -20.38 -39.36
C ASN A 21 10.28 -21.30 -38.34
N ALA A 22 9.67 -22.39 -38.76
CA ALA A 22 9.05 -23.37 -37.86
C ALA A 22 10.09 -24.09 -37.00
N GLN A 23 11.24 -24.48 -37.58
CA GLN A 23 12.34 -25.11 -36.87
C GLN A 23 13.01 -24.18 -35.85
N ALA A 24 13.26 -22.93 -36.22
CA ALA A 24 13.76 -21.90 -35.31
C ALA A 24 12.81 -21.63 -34.13
N SER A 25 11.49 -21.60 -34.38
CA SER A 25 10.48 -21.45 -33.31
C SER A 25 10.46 -22.66 -32.37
N GLN A 26 10.62 -23.87 -32.88
CA GLN A 26 10.67 -25.09 -32.07
C GLN A 26 11.92 -25.14 -31.19
N GLU A 27 13.10 -24.78 -31.74
CA GLU A 27 14.34 -24.71 -30.98
C GLU A 27 14.26 -23.65 -29.86
N CYS A 28 13.72 -22.47 -30.13
CA CYS A 28 13.47 -21.45 -29.12
C CYS A 28 12.63 -21.98 -27.94
N ASN A 29 11.57 -22.76 -28.22
CA ASN A 29 10.74 -23.35 -27.18
C ASN A 29 11.49 -24.42 -26.35
N ILE A 30 12.30 -25.26 -27.00
CA ILE A 30 13.13 -26.26 -26.32
C ILE A 30 14.13 -25.57 -25.38
N LYS A 31 14.92 -24.62 -25.90
CA LYS A 31 15.88 -23.85 -25.12
C LYS A 31 15.23 -23.09 -23.96
N TYR A 32 14.02 -22.53 -24.17
CA TYR A 32 13.26 -21.86 -23.12
C TYR A 32 12.83 -22.82 -22.00
N ASN A 33 12.38 -24.03 -22.34
CA ASN A 33 11.97 -25.02 -21.35
C ASN A 33 13.16 -25.52 -20.53
N LEU A 34 14.30 -25.80 -21.17
CA LEU A 34 15.56 -26.17 -20.50
C LEU A 34 16.01 -25.06 -19.55
N PHE A 35 16.10 -23.83 -20.05
CA PHE A 35 16.45 -22.64 -19.26
C PHE A 35 15.55 -22.48 -18.03
N LYS A 36 14.23 -22.54 -18.23
CA LYS A 36 13.27 -22.44 -17.14
C LYS A 36 13.40 -23.58 -16.13
N GLY A 37 13.70 -24.80 -16.60
CA GLY A 37 13.96 -25.96 -15.76
C GLY A 37 15.17 -25.74 -14.86
N ASP A 38 16.30 -25.31 -15.44
CA ASP A 38 17.55 -25.02 -14.71
C ASP A 38 17.34 -23.94 -13.65
N VAL A 39 16.67 -22.83 -14.00
CA VAL A 39 16.38 -21.75 -13.03
C VAL A 39 15.44 -22.19 -11.90
N ASN A 40 14.47 -23.07 -12.18
CA ASN A 40 13.57 -23.60 -11.17
C ASN A 40 14.27 -24.59 -10.23
N THR A 41 15.22 -25.37 -10.74
CA THR A 41 16.05 -26.30 -9.95
C THR A 41 17.29 -25.61 -9.34
N LYS A 42 17.41 -24.26 -9.46
CA LYS A 42 18.50 -23.43 -8.95
C LYS A 42 19.88 -23.71 -9.59
N LYS A 43 19.92 -24.32 -10.75
CA LYS A 43 21.14 -24.53 -11.56
C LYS A 43 21.47 -23.25 -12.35
N TYR A 44 21.71 -22.13 -11.62
CA TYR A 44 21.80 -20.80 -12.23
C TYR A 44 23.00 -20.65 -13.18
N GLU A 45 24.18 -21.21 -12.86
CA GLU A 45 25.32 -21.15 -13.74
C GLU A 45 25.07 -21.91 -15.07
N GLN A 46 24.53 -23.11 -14.97
CA GLN A 46 24.16 -23.93 -16.13
C GLN A 46 23.14 -23.25 -17.02
N SER A 47 22.22 -22.48 -16.43
CA SER A 47 21.17 -21.79 -17.16
C SER A 47 21.67 -20.65 -18.07
N LYS A 48 22.90 -20.15 -17.89
CA LYS A 48 23.46 -19.01 -18.63
C LYS A 48 23.61 -19.25 -20.12
N GLU A 49 24.01 -20.45 -20.52
CA GLU A 49 24.14 -20.82 -21.93
C GLU A 49 22.85 -20.70 -22.70
N ASN A 50 21.78 -21.37 -22.20
CA ASN A 50 20.45 -21.31 -22.80
C ASN A 50 19.88 -19.89 -22.75
N LEU A 51 20.16 -19.11 -21.68
CA LEU A 51 19.74 -17.70 -21.59
C LEU A 51 20.39 -16.86 -22.69
N ASN A 52 21.72 -17.01 -22.92
CA ASN A 52 22.41 -16.28 -23.96
C ASN A 52 21.86 -16.61 -25.36
N TYR A 53 21.64 -17.90 -25.64
CA TYR A 53 20.98 -18.31 -26.88
C TYR A 53 19.61 -17.64 -27.06
N LEU A 54 18.77 -17.67 -26.02
CA LEU A 54 17.42 -17.07 -26.03
C LEU A 54 17.44 -15.56 -26.24
N MET A 55 18.36 -14.84 -25.62
CA MET A 55 18.49 -13.38 -25.78
C MET A 55 18.98 -13.01 -27.19
N THR A 56 19.74 -13.87 -27.85
CA THR A 56 20.27 -13.61 -29.19
C THR A 56 19.27 -14.01 -30.28
N ASN A 57 18.69 -15.21 -30.20
CA ASN A 57 17.91 -15.80 -31.28
C ASN A 57 16.39 -15.76 -31.07
N CYS A 58 15.93 -15.57 -29.82
CA CYS A 58 14.54 -15.70 -29.42
C CYS A 58 14.08 -14.55 -28.52
N ALA A 59 14.64 -13.37 -28.69
CA ALA A 59 14.50 -12.24 -27.77
C ALA A 59 13.05 -11.80 -27.51
N SER A 60 12.18 -11.92 -28.51
CA SER A 60 10.77 -11.55 -28.45
C SER A 60 9.83 -12.68 -28.02
N LEU A 61 10.34 -13.92 -27.78
CA LEU A 61 9.52 -15.08 -27.48
C LEU A 61 8.70 -14.92 -26.20
N SER A 62 9.32 -14.45 -25.13
CA SER A 62 8.65 -14.30 -23.84
C SER A 62 9.37 -13.35 -22.89
N VAL A 63 8.63 -12.42 -22.26
CA VAL A 63 9.16 -11.60 -21.17
C VAL A 63 9.69 -12.43 -20.00
N ASN A 64 9.27 -13.67 -19.85
CA ASN A 64 9.72 -14.56 -18.78
C ASN A 64 11.19 -15.00 -18.95
N ILE A 65 11.75 -14.98 -20.17
CA ILE A 65 13.19 -15.19 -20.41
C ILE A 65 13.96 -14.22 -19.51
N TYR A 66 13.60 -12.95 -19.54
CA TYR A 66 14.28 -11.90 -18.79
C TYR A 66 13.98 -11.93 -17.29
N LYS A 67 12.77 -12.35 -16.89
CA LYS A 67 12.45 -12.52 -15.45
C LYS A 67 13.26 -13.64 -14.81
N TYR A 68 13.38 -14.77 -15.50
CA TYR A 68 14.23 -15.89 -15.07
C TYR A 68 15.72 -15.55 -15.21
N GLY A 69 16.12 -14.82 -16.27
CA GLY A 69 17.49 -14.34 -16.47
C GLY A 69 17.96 -13.42 -15.35
N ALA A 70 17.13 -12.43 -14.96
CA ALA A 70 17.42 -11.58 -13.82
C ALA A 70 17.53 -12.37 -12.50
N LYS A 71 16.71 -13.43 -12.33
CA LYS A 71 16.83 -14.33 -11.17
C LYS A 71 18.14 -15.10 -11.19
N ALA A 72 18.56 -15.63 -12.34
CA ALA A 72 19.83 -16.32 -12.49
C ALA A 72 21.02 -15.38 -12.19
N ALA A 73 21.09 -14.23 -12.88
CA ALA A 73 22.14 -13.23 -12.69
C ALA A 73 22.25 -12.73 -11.24
N LYS A 74 21.10 -12.53 -10.57
CA LYS A 74 21.08 -12.15 -9.15
C LYS A 74 21.68 -13.21 -8.24
N ASN A 75 21.38 -14.48 -8.47
CA ASN A 75 21.85 -15.58 -7.61
C ASN A 75 23.33 -15.94 -7.87
N THR A 76 23.83 -15.68 -9.09
CA THR A 76 25.25 -15.81 -9.43
C THR A 76 26.05 -14.53 -9.15
N LYS A 77 25.38 -13.46 -8.73
CA LYS A 77 25.96 -12.10 -8.54
C LYS A 77 26.64 -11.54 -9.80
N ASP A 78 26.21 -12.00 -10.97
CA ASP A 78 26.76 -11.61 -12.26
C ASP A 78 26.16 -10.28 -12.73
N ALA A 79 26.89 -9.20 -12.48
CA ALA A 79 26.44 -7.85 -12.77
C ALA A 79 26.36 -7.57 -14.29
N ALA A 80 27.30 -8.10 -15.06
CA ALA A 80 27.31 -7.93 -16.50
C ALA A 80 26.12 -8.63 -17.16
N LEU A 81 25.85 -9.87 -16.74
CA LEU A 81 24.68 -10.61 -17.21
C LEU A 81 23.38 -9.91 -16.80
N TYR A 82 23.27 -9.41 -15.55
CA TYR A 82 22.06 -8.70 -15.13
C TYR A 82 21.81 -7.46 -15.98
N LYS A 83 22.86 -6.67 -16.24
CA LYS A 83 22.77 -5.48 -17.11
C LYS A 83 22.29 -5.86 -18.51
N LYS A 84 22.89 -6.88 -19.13
CA LYS A 84 22.48 -7.37 -20.46
C LYS A 84 21.02 -7.82 -20.48
N VAL A 85 20.61 -8.63 -19.49
CA VAL A 85 19.21 -9.10 -19.35
C VAL A 85 18.24 -7.93 -19.20
N TYR A 86 18.58 -6.95 -18.39
CA TYR A 86 17.76 -5.76 -18.15
C TYR A 86 17.60 -4.92 -19.42
N GLU A 87 18.69 -4.60 -20.11
CA GLU A 87 18.70 -3.78 -21.33
C GLU A 87 17.95 -4.50 -22.47
N THR A 88 18.23 -5.77 -22.70
CA THR A 88 17.54 -6.57 -23.74
C THR A 88 16.05 -6.72 -23.45
N ARG A 89 15.68 -6.86 -22.17
CA ARG A 89 14.26 -6.87 -21.79
C ARG A 89 13.55 -5.59 -22.17
N LEU A 90 14.14 -4.43 -21.87
CA LEU A 90 13.50 -3.15 -22.16
C LEU A 90 13.42 -2.89 -23.67
N ALA A 91 14.40 -3.32 -24.43
CA ALA A 91 14.37 -3.23 -25.89
C ALA A 91 13.23 -4.06 -26.52
N ASN A 92 13.00 -5.29 -26.02
CA ASN A 92 12.02 -6.21 -26.60
C ASN A 92 10.62 -6.11 -25.95
N PHE A 93 10.53 -5.63 -24.71
CA PHE A 93 9.27 -5.56 -23.95
C PHE A 93 9.13 -4.24 -23.17
N PRO A 94 9.17 -3.07 -23.84
CA PRO A 94 9.19 -1.77 -23.15
C PRO A 94 7.95 -1.52 -22.28
N ASN A 95 6.79 -2.09 -22.67
CA ASN A 95 5.52 -1.88 -21.98
C ASN A 95 5.10 -3.03 -21.05
N LYS A 96 5.92 -4.10 -20.91
CA LYS A 96 5.57 -5.26 -20.09
C LYS A 96 6.30 -5.25 -18.74
N GLY A 97 5.80 -4.42 -17.80
CA GLY A 97 6.33 -4.32 -16.44
C GLY A 97 7.72 -3.69 -16.38
N ALA A 98 7.96 -2.65 -17.18
CA ALA A 98 9.22 -1.91 -17.23
C ALA A 98 9.54 -1.22 -15.91
N ALA A 99 8.55 -0.59 -15.24
CA ALA A 99 8.75 0.03 -13.93
C ALA A 99 9.33 -0.96 -12.90
N LYS A 100 8.76 -2.17 -12.86
CA LYS A 100 9.28 -3.23 -11.98
C LYS A 100 10.69 -3.66 -12.39
N ALA A 101 11.01 -3.73 -13.68
CA ALA A 101 12.34 -4.09 -14.15
C ALA A 101 13.39 -3.06 -13.71
N HIS A 102 13.10 -1.77 -13.88
CA HIS A 102 13.93 -0.68 -13.38
C HIS A 102 14.11 -0.76 -11.86
N SER A 103 13.03 -0.95 -11.13
CA SER A 103 13.05 -1.04 -9.66
C SER A 103 13.86 -2.26 -9.16
N ASP A 104 13.69 -3.43 -9.79
CA ASP A 104 14.45 -4.64 -9.42
C ASP A 104 15.94 -4.49 -9.74
N TYR A 105 16.29 -3.86 -10.87
CA TYR A 105 17.68 -3.58 -11.26
C TYR A 105 18.34 -2.58 -10.31
N ALA A 106 17.67 -1.49 -9.97
CA ALA A 106 18.14 -0.54 -8.95
C ALA A 106 18.39 -1.22 -7.59
N THR A 107 17.52 -2.17 -7.19
CA THR A 107 17.72 -2.96 -5.97
C THR A 107 18.98 -3.81 -6.07
N PHE A 108 19.22 -4.47 -7.20
CA PHE A 108 20.40 -5.30 -7.40
C PHE A 108 21.69 -4.47 -7.32
N LEU A 109 21.74 -3.34 -8.02
CA LEU A 109 22.90 -2.43 -8.00
C LEU A 109 23.17 -1.88 -6.59
N SER A 110 22.12 -1.42 -5.91
CA SER A 110 22.24 -0.88 -4.54
C SER A 110 22.71 -1.92 -3.53
N THR A 111 22.14 -3.15 -3.60
CA THR A 111 22.47 -4.23 -2.65
C THR A 111 23.91 -4.69 -2.80
N ASN A 112 24.44 -4.69 -4.02
CA ASN A 112 25.79 -5.13 -4.33
C ASN A 112 26.80 -3.98 -4.41
N LYS A 113 26.40 -2.73 -4.13
CA LYS A 113 27.25 -1.52 -4.19
C LYS A 113 27.91 -1.30 -5.56
N LEU A 114 27.15 -1.56 -6.64
CA LEU A 114 27.62 -1.52 -8.03
C LEU A 114 27.32 -0.21 -8.75
N ALA A 115 26.65 0.74 -8.11
CA ALA A 115 26.31 2.04 -8.67
C ALA A 115 26.23 3.08 -7.54
N SER A 116 26.48 4.33 -7.91
CA SER A 116 26.31 5.50 -7.04
C SER A 116 24.82 5.74 -6.70
N ASP A 117 24.58 6.49 -5.63
CA ASP A 117 23.20 6.88 -5.28
C ASP A 117 22.54 7.73 -6.37
N ALA A 118 23.32 8.53 -7.11
CA ALA A 118 22.84 9.32 -8.25
C ALA A 118 22.38 8.41 -9.41
N GLU A 119 23.16 7.40 -9.77
CA GLU A 119 22.77 6.44 -10.80
C GLU A 119 21.54 5.63 -10.40
N ILE A 120 21.48 5.18 -9.15
CA ILE A 120 20.31 4.47 -8.61
C ILE A 120 19.08 5.38 -8.63
N PHE A 121 19.22 6.65 -8.25
CA PHE A 121 18.14 7.63 -8.31
C PHE A 121 17.60 7.79 -9.74
N ASN A 122 18.48 7.93 -10.73
CA ASN A 122 18.09 8.05 -12.15
C ASN A 122 17.33 6.81 -12.66
N ILE A 123 17.73 5.61 -12.23
CA ILE A 123 17.01 4.37 -12.58
C ILE A 123 15.63 4.33 -11.90
N LEU A 124 15.56 4.73 -10.63
CA LEU A 124 14.30 4.80 -9.88
C LEU A 124 13.36 5.89 -10.45
N GLU A 125 13.90 7.00 -10.93
CA GLU A 125 13.10 8.03 -11.61
C GLU A 125 12.44 7.50 -12.89
N LYS A 126 13.14 6.67 -13.68
CA LYS A 126 12.55 5.98 -14.85
C LYS A 126 11.41 5.05 -14.41
N ALA A 127 11.61 4.28 -13.33
CA ALA A 127 10.56 3.41 -12.79
C ALA A 127 9.33 4.22 -12.34
N TYR A 128 9.55 5.32 -11.63
CA TYR A 128 8.51 6.20 -11.11
C TYR A 128 7.67 6.83 -12.23
N LYS A 129 8.31 7.38 -13.27
CA LYS A 129 7.63 7.98 -14.42
C LYS A 129 6.73 6.99 -15.18
N ILE A 130 7.05 5.69 -15.14
CA ILE A 130 6.23 4.65 -15.78
C ILE A 130 5.08 4.24 -14.87
N SER A 131 5.35 3.85 -13.62
CA SER A 131 4.33 3.40 -12.67
C SER A 131 4.89 3.33 -11.23
N PRO A 132 4.61 4.31 -10.37
CA PRO A 132 5.05 4.27 -8.97
C PRO A 132 4.55 3.02 -8.24
N LYS A 133 3.32 2.58 -8.51
CA LYS A 133 2.70 1.40 -7.89
C LYS A 133 3.41 0.08 -8.21
N ASP A 134 4.15 0.00 -9.31
CA ASP A 134 4.89 -1.20 -9.69
C ASP A 134 6.31 -1.25 -9.12
N MET A 135 6.76 -0.18 -8.49
CA MET A 135 8.04 -0.13 -7.78
C MET A 135 8.01 -0.97 -6.49
N GLY A 136 9.17 -1.48 -6.11
CA GLY A 136 9.35 -2.11 -4.79
C GLY A 136 9.19 -1.09 -3.65
N VAL A 137 8.63 -1.52 -2.52
CA VAL A 137 8.33 -0.66 -1.36
C VAL A 137 9.53 0.17 -0.91
N LYS A 138 10.71 -0.46 -0.77
CA LYS A 138 11.94 0.23 -0.39
C LYS A 138 12.41 1.25 -1.44
N ASN A 139 12.16 0.97 -2.72
CA ASN A 139 12.57 1.83 -3.82
C ASN A 139 11.68 3.06 -3.98
N ILE A 140 10.39 2.94 -3.71
CA ILE A 140 9.49 4.11 -3.63
C ILE A 140 10.02 5.07 -2.57
N PHE A 141 10.33 4.56 -1.37
CA PHE A 141 10.86 5.37 -0.27
C PHE A 141 12.24 5.97 -0.60
N LYS A 142 13.16 5.17 -1.18
CA LYS A 142 14.48 5.65 -1.58
C LYS A 142 14.38 6.76 -2.64
N TYR A 143 13.48 6.60 -3.62
CA TYR A 143 13.23 7.62 -4.62
C TYR A 143 12.71 8.91 -4.01
N PHE A 144 11.70 8.84 -3.14
CA PHE A 144 11.17 10.03 -2.48
C PHE A 144 12.23 10.76 -1.66
N LYS A 145 13.06 10.03 -0.88
CA LYS A 145 14.20 10.65 -0.18
C LYS A 145 15.17 11.38 -1.10
N GLY A 146 15.43 10.83 -2.27
CA GLY A 146 16.24 11.49 -3.30
C GLY A 146 15.59 12.78 -3.81
N ILE A 147 14.27 12.79 -4.00
CA ILE A 147 13.50 13.99 -4.37
C ILE A 147 13.58 15.05 -3.26
N VAL A 148 13.37 14.66 -2.01
CA VAL A 148 13.49 15.59 -0.87
C VAL A 148 14.89 16.20 -0.81
N ALA A 149 15.94 15.37 -0.87
CA ALA A 149 17.33 15.84 -0.81
C ALA A 149 17.66 16.83 -1.95
N LYS A 150 17.14 16.60 -3.14
CA LYS A 150 17.46 17.38 -4.34
C LYS A 150 16.63 18.66 -4.46
N TYR A 151 15.36 18.65 -4.01
CA TYR A 151 14.41 19.71 -4.35
C TYR A 151 13.77 20.43 -3.18
N LYS A 152 14.02 20.04 -1.91
CA LYS A 152 13.36 20.62 -0.72
C LYS A 152 13.52 22.15 -0.61
N ASP A 153 14.63 22.70 -1.08
CA ASP A 153 14.93 24.14 -1.00
C ASP A 153 14.73 24.85 -2.34
N SER A 154 14.94 24.17 -3.49
CA SER A 154 14.87 24.76 -4.82
C SER A 154 13.49 24.65 -5.48
N ASP A 155 12.75 23.56 -5.22
CA ASP A 155 11.42 23.29 -5.77
C ASP A 155 10.57 22.46 -4.80
N PRO A 156 10.11 23.06 -3.69
CA PRO A 156 9.28 22.38 -2.70
C PRO A 156 7.99 21.80 -3.29
N GLN A 157 7.41 22.43 -4.34
CA GLN A 157 6.20 21.96 -4.97
C GLN A 157 6.40 20.56 -5.58
N LYS A 158 7.53 20.34 -6.24
CA LYS A 158 7.87 19.01 -6.80
C LYS A 158 7.99 17.95 -5.71
N VAL A 159 8.50 18.31 -4.53
CA VAL A 159 8.54 17.39 -3.38
C VAL A 159 7.13 17.03 -2.94
N PHE A 160 6.24 18.01 -2.84
CA PHE A 160 4.85 17.78 -2.45
C PHE A 160 4.06 16.96 -3.46
N ASP A 161 4.22 17.23 -4.75
CA ASP A 161 3.55 16.47 -5.80
C ASP A 161 4.04 15.02 -5.82
N THR A 162 5.35 14.81 -5.67
CA THR A 162 5.91 13.45 -5.56
C THR A 162 5.43 12.73 -4.29
N TYR A 163 5.31 13.45 -3.17
CA TYR A 163 4.75 12.88 -1.94
C TYR A 163 3.32 12.38 -2.14
N ASP A 164 2.47 13.19 -2.75
CA ASP A 164 1.07 12.84 -2.99
C ASP A 164 0.95 11.61 -3.92
N ASP A 165 1.72 11.58 -5.03
CA ASP A 165 1.73 10.44 -5.95
C ASP A 165 2.21 9.15 -5.27
N VAL A 166 3.25 9.26 -4.44
CA VAL A 166 3.80 8.12 -3.70
C VAL A 166 2.80 7.63 -2.65
N MET A 167 2.16 8.54 -1.91
CA MET A 167 1.16 8.19 -0.89
C MET A 167 -0.09 7.55 -1.50
N GLU A 168 -0.56 8.02 -2.66
CA GLU A 168 -1.63 7.36 -3.40
C GLU A 168 -1.24 5.93 -3.80
N SER A 169 -0.04 5.76 -4.37
CA SER A 169 0.48 4.44 -4.77
C SER A 169 0.67 3.49 -3.59
N VAL A 170 1.12 3.99 -2.44
CA VAL A 170 1.25 3.22 -1.19
C VAL A 170 -0.13 2.81 -0.68
N GLY A 171 -1.09 3.73 -0.68
CA GLY A 171 -2.47 3.47 -0.27
C GLY A 171 -3.15 2.39 -1.14
N GLU A 172 -3.05 2.50 -2.47
CA GLU A 172 -3.58 1.48 -3.39
C GLU A 172 -2.97 0.09 -3.15
N LYS A 173 -1.64 0.02 -2.94
CA LYS A 173 -0.97 -1.25 -2.62
C LYS A 173 -1.41 -1.83 -1.28
N LEU A 174 -1.59 -1.00 -0.26
CA LEU A 174 -2.08 -1.43 1.04
C LEU A 174 -3.50 -2.00 0.93
N ASP A 175 -4.39 -1.31 0.21
CA ASP A 175 -5.75 -1.77 -0.03
C ASP A 175 -5.76 -3.11 -0.79
N ASP A 176 -4.92 -3.28 -1.81
CA ASP A 176 -4.80 -4.54 -2.56
C ASP A 176 -4.26 -5.69 -1.68
N TYR A 177 -3.21 -5.44 -0.88
CA TYR A 177 -2.71 -6.46 0.05
C TYR A 177 -3.73 -6.82 1.11
N ASN A 178 -4.45 -5.85 1.68
CA ASN A 178 -5.46 -6.09 2.70
C ASN A 178 -6.64 -6.90 2.14
N LYS A 179 -7.08 -6.64 0.90
CA LYS A 179 -8.07 -7.48 0.20
C LYS A 179 -7.57 -8.92 0.04
N LYS A 180 -6.32 -9.12 -0.42
CA LYS A 180 -5.71 -10.45 -0.61
C LYS A 180 -5.52 -11.19 0.72
N ILE A 181 -5.05 -10.49 1.76
CA ILE A 181 -4.91 -11.04 3.12
C ILE A 181 -6.27 -11.48 3.63
N GLY A 182 -7.31 -10.65 3.52
CA GLY A 182 -8.66 -10.97 3.98
C GLY A 182 -9.22 -12.24 3.34
N LYS A 183 -9.05 -12.40 2.00
CA LYS A 183 -9.46 -13.63 1.29
C LYS A 183 -8.74 -14.88 1.80
N LEU A 184 -7.43 -14.79 2.02
CA LEU A 184 -6.62 -15.93 2.48
C LEU A 184 -6.87 -16.27 3.95
N LEU A 185 -7.11 -15.26 4.79
CA LEU A 185 -7.51 -15.46 6.19
C LEU A 185 -8.88 -16.14 6.32
N ALA A 186 -9.82 -15.82 5.42
CA ALA A 186 -11.11 -16.51 5.38
C ALA A 186 -10.93 -17.99 5.07
N LYS A 187 -10.09 -18.36 4.10
CA LYS A 187 -9.74 -19.76 3.80
C LYS A 187 -9.01 -20.44 4.95
N ASP A 188 -8.10 -19.74 5.62
CA ASP A 188 -7.35 -20.27 6.76
C ASP A 188 -8.29 -20.60 7.94
N SER A 189 -9.28 -19.74 8.19
CA SER A 189 -10.29 -19.96 9.24
C SER A 189 -11.21 -21.17 8.96
N LEU A 190 -11.40 -21.51 7.70
CA LEU A 190 -12.19 -22.68 7.25
C LEU A 190 -11.32 -23.94 7.09
N GLY A 191 -10.01 -23.85 7.32
CA GLY A 191 -9.09 -24.98 7.13
C GLY A 191 -8.83 -25.35 5.63
N THR A 192 -9.25 -24.50 4.68
CA THR A 192 -9.18 -24.78 3.24
C THR A 192 -7.97 -24.14 2.54
N ILE A 193 -7.07 -23.49 3.29
CA ILE A 193 -5.88 -22.83 2.76
C ILE A 193 -4.76 -23.84 2.45
N ASP A 194 -4.24 -23.85 1.23
CA ASP A 194 -3.11 -24.69 0.84
C ASP A 194 -1.74 -24.11 1.23
N ALA A 195 -0.67 -24.91 1.09
CA ALA A 195 0.71 -24.51 1.44
C ALA A 195 1.22 -23.33 0.61
N LYS A 196 0.82 -23.21 -0.66
CA LYS A 196 1.19 -22.11 -1.56
C LYS A 196 0.46 -20.83 -1.16
N GLU A 197 -0.79 -20.93 -0.77
CA GLU A 197 -1.62 -19.84 -0.27
C GLU A 197 -1.10 -19.34 1.10
N LYS A 198 -0.71 -20.24 2.02
CA LYS A 198 -0.04 -19.85 3.28
C LYS A 198 1.24 -19.04 3.03
N LYS A 199 2.06 -19.48 2.06
CA LYS A 199 3.27 -18.73 1.68
C LYS A 199 2.94 -17.35 1.10
N ARG A 200 1.87 -17.24 0.30
CA ARG A 200 1.37 -15.95 -0.24
C ARG A 200 0.86 -15.04 0.88
N LEU A 201 0.07 -15.59 1.82
CA LEU A 201 -0.44 -14.86 2.97
C LEU A 201 0.71 -14.25 3.77
N LYS A 202 1.75 -15.04 4.08
CA LYS A 202 2.96 -14.55 4.76
C LYS A 202 3.64 -13.42 3.97
N GLY A 203 3.78 -13.57 2.64
CA GLY A 203 4.38 -12.54 1.77
C GLY A 203 3.57 -11.24 1.76
N TYR A 204 2.25 -11.32 1.61
CA TYR A 204 1.37 -10.14 1.62
C TYR A 204 1.38 -9.43 2.98
N THR A 205 1.39 -10.19 4.08
CA THR A 205 1.50 -9.65 5.43
C THR A 205 2.80 -8.85 5.64
N ILE A 206 3.94 -9.40 5.21
CA ILE A 206 5.24 -8.72 5.29
C ILE A 206 5.24 -7.44 4.46
N ASN A 207 4.71 -7.48 3.24
CA ASN A 207 4.67 -6.32 2.35
C ASN A 207 3.71 -5.24 2.86
N SER A 208 2.53 -5.62 3.35
CA SER A 208 1.58 -4.67 3.96
C SER A 208 2.20 -3.96 5.17
N LYS A 209 2.88 -4.70 6.05
CA LYS A 209 3.60 -4.12 7.19
C LYS A 209 4.71 -3.15 6.75
N ALA A 210 5.49 -3.54 5.74
CA ALA A 210 6.56 -2.70 5.20
C ALA A 210 6.02 -1.40 4.57
N LEU A 211 4.87 -1.46 3.86
CA LEU A 211 4.20 -0.28 3.31
C LEU A 211 3.70 0.67 4.42
N GLY A 212 3.13 0.14 5.50
CA GLY A 212 2.72 0.97 6.63
C GLY A 212 3.89 1.70 7.31
N LEU A 213 5.08 1.07 7.36
CA LEU A 213 6.30 1.73 7.84
C LEU A 213 6.79 2.82 6.88
N VAL A 214 6.66 2.59 5.56
CA VAL A 214 7.02 3.58 4.53
C VAL A 214 6.08 4.78 4.60
N GLU A 215 4.77 4.58 4.73
CA GLU A 215 3.78 5.65 4.92
C GLU A 215 4.19 6.57 6.09
N GLY A 216 4.51 5.98 7.25
CA GLY A 216 4.95 6.76 8.41
C GLY A 216 6.30 7.47 8.21
N GLY A 217 7.22 6.87 7.45
CA GLY A 217 8.50 7.48 7.11
C GLY A 217 8.38 8.65 6.14
N LEU A 218 7.51 8.54 5.14
CA LEU A 218 7.21 9.62 4.19
C LEU A 218 6.59 10.82 4.91
N ASP A 219 5.65 10.58 5.83
CA ASP A 219 5.04 11.64 6.64
C ASP A 219 6.07 12.37 7.50
N ALA A 220 7.05 11.65 8.07
CA ALA A 220 8.12 12.23 8.85
C ALA A 220 9.05 13.10 7.99
N ASP A 221 9.47 12.60 6.82
CA ASP A 221 10.36 13.32 5.91
C ASP A 221 9.73 14.62 5.39
N ILE A 222 8.41 14.62 5.10
CA ILE A 222 7.73 15.83 4.60
C ILE A 222 7.33 16.80 5.73
N SER A 223 7.19 16.32 6.97
CA SER A 223 6.73 17.15 8.09
C SER A 223 7.60 18.38 8.32
N VAL A 224 8.88 18.27 8.04
CA VAL A 224 9.88 19.36 8.20
C VAL A 224 9.66 20.50 7.21
N ILE A 225 9.13 20.21 6.03
CA ILE A 225 8.93 21.19 4.94
C ILE A 225 7.46 21.56 4.73
N ALA A 226 6.52 20.70 5.13
CA ALA A 226 5.07 20.93 5.00
C ALA A 226 4.49 21.57 6.27
N THR A 227 4.88 22.78 6.58
CA THR A 227 4.29 23.60 7.63
C THR A 227 3.24 24.55 7.05
N CYS A 228 2.31 25.05 7.87
CA CYS A 228 1.29 25.98 7.40
C CYS A 228 1.92 27.26 6.86
N GLU A 229 2.99 27.76 7.49
CA GLU A 229 3.71 28.95 7.09
C GLU A 229 4.33 28.86 5.69
N ARG A 230 4.67 27.64 5.25
CA ARG A 230 5.21 27.38 3.89
C ARG A 230 4.11 27.04 2.89
N LEU A 231 3.14 26.23 3.30
CA LEU A 231 2.07 25.74 2.41
C LEU A 231 1.11 26.84 2.00
N ILE A 232 0.68 27.70 2.94
CA ILE A 232 -0.35 28.70 2.69
C ILE A 232 0.10 29.73 1.62
N PRO A 233 1.27 30.38 1.73
CA PRO A 233 1.71 31.33 0.71
C PRO A 233 1.89 30.68 -0.67
N MET A 234 2.44 29.48 -0.72
CA MET A 234 2.66 28.75 -1.97
C MET A 234 1.33 28.42 -2.68
N LEU A 235 0.38 27.85 -1.95
CA LEU A 235 -0.92 27.47 -2.49
C LEU A 235 -1.79 28.69 -2.82
N SER A 236 -1.69 29.78 -2.03
CA SER A 236 -2.37 31.06 -2.33
C SER A 236 -1.92 31.63 -3.66
N LYS A 237 -0.62 31.60 -3.95
CA LYS A 237 -0.05 32.09 -5.22
C LYS A 237 -0.62 31.35 -6.43
N ASP A 238 -0.78 30.04 -6.29
CA ASP A 238 -1.20 29.18 -7.40
C ASP A 238 -2.73 29.07 -7.54
N PHE A 239 -3.49 29.50 -6.53
CA PHE A 239 -4.92 29.22 -6.43
C PHE A 239 -5.72 29.73 -7.62
N GLU A 240 -5.55 31.00 -8.01
CA GLU A 240 -6.36 31.58 -9.10
C GLU A 240 -6.10 30.88 -10.45
N ALA A 241 -4.86 30.45 -10.70
CA ALA A 241 -4.52 29.73 -11.92
C ALA A 241 -5.01 28.27 -11.94
N LYS A 242 -5.16 27.66 -10.74
CA LYS A 242 -5.44 26.23 -10.60
C LYS A 242 -6.79 25.90 -9.92
N LYS A 243 -7.63 26.91 -9.64
CA LYS A 243 -8.91 26.72 -8.94
C LYS A 243 -9.96 25.87 -9.68
N THR A 244 -9.72 25.56 -10.95
CA THR A 244 -10.52 24.64 -11.77
C THR A 244 -9.89 23.25 -11.94
N ASP A 245 -8.67 23.04 -11.44
CA ASP A 245 -8.00 21.75 -11.45
C ASP A 245 -8.41 20.92 -10.23
N GLY A 246 -9.34 19.97 -10.44
CA GLY A 246 -9.87 19.12 -9.38
C GLY A 246 -8.82 18.22 -8.73
N VAL A 247 -7.77 17.80 -9.46
CA VAL A 247 -6.69 16.98 -8.90
C VAL A 247 -5.80 17.83 -7.99
N TRP A 248 -5.40 18.99 -8.45
CA TRP A 248 -4.61 19.92 -7.66
C TRP A 248 -5.36 20.38 -6.40
N LEU A 249 -6.65 20.73 -6.53
CA LEU A 249 -7.50 21.11 -5.39
C LEU A 249 -7.59 19.98 -4.36
N ARG A 250 -7.85 18.76 -4.80
CA ARG A 250 -7.93 17.58 -3.92
C ARG A 250 -6.64 17.41 -3.10
N ARG A 251 -5.49 17.42 -3.78
CA ARG A 251 -4.17 17.25 -3.16
C ARG A 251 -3.88 18.38 -2.17
N SER A 252 -4.13 19.61 -2.57
CA SER A 252 -3.85 20.80 -1.77
C SER A 252 -4.73 20.90 -0.53
N VAL A 253 -6.05 20.66 -0.67
CA VAL A 253 -6.99 20.64 0.47
C VAL A 253 -6.62 19.50 1.44
N SER A 254 -6.32 18.31 0.92
CA SER A 254 -5.91 17.17 1.74
C SER A 254 -4.63 17.46 2.51
N ARG A 255 -3.66 18.13 1.88
CA ARG A 255 -2.38 18.51 2.49
C ARG A 255 -2.59 19.52 3.61
N LEU A 256 -3.34 20.60 3.38
CA LEU A 256 -3.70 21.58 4.41
C LEU A 256 -4.44 20.92 5.58
N TYR A 257 -5.38 20.01 5.28
CA TYR A 257 -6.11 19.25 6.29
C TYR A 257 -5.18 18.40 7.16
N ASN A 258 -4.31 17.60 6.54
CA ASN A 258 -3.43 16.66 7.23
C ASN A 258 -2.34 17.36 8.06
N LYS A 259 -1.98 18.58 7.68
CA LYS A 259 -0.98 19.40 8.40
C LYS A 259 -1.59 20.35 9.43
N GLY A 260 -2.90 20.32 9.64
CA GLY A 260 -3.58 21.11 10.66
C GLY A 260 -3.82 22.58 10.26
N CYS A 261 -3.65 22.91 8.97
CA CYS A 261 -3.83 24.29 8.46
C CYS A 261 -5.30 24.67 8.18
N GLN A 262 -6.24 24.00 8.84
CA GLN A 262 -7.68 24.10 8.53
C GLN A 262 -8.31 25.41 9.03
N THR A 263 -7.63 26.16 9.91
CA THR A 263 -8.11 27.45 10.45
C THR A 263 -7.81 28.62 9.50
N ASP A 264 -6.96 28.41 8.51
CA ASP A 264 -6.63 29.43 7.53
C ASP A 264 -7.78 29.61 6.53
N PRO A 265 -8.15 30.85 6.14
CA PRO A 265 -9.20 31.11 5.16
C PRO A 265 -8.99 30.45 3.80
N LEU A 266 -7.74 30.23 3.41
CA LEU A 266 -7.39 29.54 2.16
C LEU A 266 -7.96 28.11 2.15
N PHE A 267 -7.93 27.41 3.29
CA PHE A 267 -8.48 26.06 3.36
C PHE A 267 -9.98 26.03 3.02
N GLU A 268 -10.75 26.97 3.57
CA GLU A 268 -12.18 27.08 3.26
C GLU A 268 -12.42 27.40 1.78
N LYS A 269 -11.66 28.39 1.25
CA LYS A 269 -11.74 28.79 -0.16
C LYS A 269 -11.46 27.63 -1.10
N MET A 270 -10.41 26.87 -0.82
CA MET A 270 -10.01 25.71 -1.62
C MET A 270 -10.97 24.52 -1.48
N ALA A 271 -11.50 24.27 -0.28
CA ALA A 271 -12.46 23.18 -0.05
C ALA A 271 -13.78 23.42 -0.80
N LYS A 272 -14.27 24.69 -0.84
CA LYS A 272 -15.44 25.08 -1.61
C LYS A 272 -15.20 24.93 -3.11
N ALA A 273 -14.08 25.46 -3.63
CA ALA A 273 -13.70 25.30 -5.04
C ALA A 273 -13.58 23.84 -5.45
N TYR A 274 -13.01 23.00 -4.58
CA TYR A 274 -12.91 21.57 -4.82
C TYR A 274 -14.29 20.90 -4.93
N ALA A 275 -15.24 21.28 -4.07
CA ALA A 275 -16.60 20.75 -4.13
C ALA A 275 -17.35 21.20 -5.38
N ASP A 276 -17.17 22.45 -5.80
CA ASP A 276 -17.79 23.00 -6.99
C ASP A 276 -17.29 22.31 -8.27
N VAL A 277 -15.96 22.06 -8.35
CA VAL A 277 -15.33 21.45 -9.53
C VAL A 277 -15.60 19.96 -9.64
N THR A 278 -15.51 19.20 -8.51
CA THR A 278 -15.51 17.74 -8.60
C THR A 278 -16.79 17.06 -8.17
N GLN A 279 -17.64 17.73 -7.38
CA GLN A 279 -18.88 17.16 -6.84
C GLN A 279 -18.67 15.77 -6.18
N SER A 280 -17.48 15.56 -5.58
CA SER A 280 -17.06 14.25 -5.07
C SER A 280 -17.36 14.08 -3.58
N ALA A 281 -17.41 12.82 -3.14
CA ALA A 281 -17.60 12.48 -1.73
C ALA A 281 -16.52 13.12 -0.83
N ASP A 282 -15.25 13.09 -1.24
CA ASP A 282 -14.15 13.69 -0.48
C ASP A 282 -14.31 15.22 -0.38
N ALA A 283 -14.69 15.88 -1.48
CA ALA A 283 -14.89 17.32 -1.51
C ALA A 283 -16.01 17.77 -0.55
N PHE A 284 -17.17 17.13 -0.59
CA PHE A 284 -18.27 17.42 0.35
C PHE A 284 -17.90 17.16 1.81
N ASN A 285 -17.02 16.19 2.04
CA ASN A 285 -16.56 15.90 3.40
C ASN A 285 -15.62 16.98 3.94
N PHE A 286 -14.78 17.61 3.09
CA PHE A 286 -13.98 18.78 3.49
C PHE A 286 -14.89 20.00 3.78
N VAL A 287 -15.88 20.27 2.92
CA VAL A 287 -16.87 21.35 3.15
C VAL A 287 -17.63 21.10 4.46
N ALA A 288 -18.00 19.86 4.75
CA ALA A 288 -18.62 19.52 6.04
C ALA A 288 -17.74 19.88 7.23
N GLY A 289 -16.44 19.65 7.14
CA GLY A 289 -15.47 20.05 8.16
C GLY A 289 -15.36 21.57 8.33
N VAL A 290 -15.44 22.33 7.24
CA VAL A 290 -15.48 23.81 7.27
C VAL A 290 -16.74 24.28 7.97
N LEU A 291 -17.92 23.81 7.57
CA LEU A 291 -19.21 24.18 8.15
C LEU A 291 -19.28 23.88 9.66
N GLU A 292 -18.74 22.72 10.06
CA GLU A 292 -18.72 22.35 11.47
C GLU A 292 -17.85 23.30 12.32
N ARG A 293 -16.69 23.74 11.81
CA ARG A 293 -15.85 24.76 12.49
C ARG A 293 -16.53 26.12 12.56
N ASN A 294 -17.28 26.48 11.53
CA ASN A 294 -18.05 27.74 11.48
C ASN A 294 -19.33 27.67 12.32
N GLY A 295 -19.59 26.53 13.02
CA GLY A 295 -20.76 26.35 13.89
C GLY A 295 -22.01 25.83 13.18
N ASP A 296 -22.03 25.73 11.86
CA ASP A 296 -23.15 25.16 11.09
C ASP A 296 -23.14 23.61 11.13
N LYS A 297 -23.64 23.08 12.22
CA LYS A 297 -23.74 21.62 12.42
C LYS A 297 -24.73 20.96 11.47
N SER A 298 -25.80 21.68 11.09
CA SER A 298 -26.85 21.17 10.18
C SER A 298 -26.29 21.02 8.76
N GLY A 299 -25.68 22.08 8.24
CA GLY A 299 -25.01 22.06 6.95
C GLY A 299 -23.90 20.99 6.89
N ALA A 300 -23.10 20.88 7.96
CA ALA A 300 -22.07 19.86 8.04
C ALA A 300 -22.65 18.43 7.97
N ALA A 301 -23.74 18.15 8.67
CA ALA A 301 -24.41 16.84 8.62
C ALA A 301 -24.96 16.54 7.22
N SER A 302 -25.57 17.54 6.57
CA SER A 302 -26.07 17.44 5.19
C SER A 302 -24.94 17.11 4.20
N MET A 303 -23.82 17.82 4.27
CA MET A 303 -22.66 17.56 3.40
C MET A 303 -22.04 16.17 3.65
N ARG A 304 -21.96 15.71 4.90
CA ARG A 304 -21.50 14.35 5.21
C ARG A 304 -22.43 13.27 4.64
N LYS A 305 -23.74 13.49 4.73
CA LYS A 305 -24.71 12.58 4.12
C LYS A 305 -24.53 12.53 2.60
N LYS A 306 -24.45 13.69 1.94
CA LYS A 306 -24.20 13.78 0.50
C LYS A 306 -22.89 13.08 0.10
N ALA A 307 -21.82 13.29 0.85
CA ALA A 307 -20.55 12.62 0.65
C ALA A 307 -20.68 11.08 0.75
N PHE A 308 -21.41 10.61 1.73
CA PHE A 308 -21.59 9.16 1.93
C PHE A 308 -22.45 8.53 0.83
N ASP A 309 -23.50 9.21 0.40
CA ASP A 309 -24.42 8.71 -0.64
C ASP A 309 -23.73 8.61 -2.00
N LEU A 310 -22.87 9.57 -2.32
CA LEU A 310 -22.07 9.58 -3.58
C LEU A 310 -20.94 8.56 -3.62
N GLU A 311 -20.42 8.12 -2.47
CA GLU A 311 -19.32 7.17 -2.46
C GLU A 311 -19.84 5.77 -2.85
N THR A 312 -19.17 5.12 -3.80
CA THR A 312 -19.53 3.76 -4.25
C THR A 312 -18.53 2.71 -3.77
N ASP A 313 -17.27 3.11 -3.49
CA ASP A 313 -16.25 2.18 -3.01
C ASP A 313 -16.48 1.83 -1.53
N PRO A 314 -16.71 0.54 -1.18
CA PRO A 314 -16.88 0.12 0.21
C PRO A 314 -15.71 0.52 1.11
N LEU A 315 -14.47 0.50 0.59
CA LEU A 315 -13.30 0.89 1.38
C LEU A 315 -13.30 2.37 1.71
N LYS A 316 -13.79 3.21 0.78
CA LYS A 316 -13.96 4.65 1.02
C LYS A 316 -15.13 4.90 1.96
N LYS A 317 -16.27 4.20 1.80
CA LYS A 317 -17.38 4.27 2.77
C LYS A 317 -16.93 3.93 4.19
N ALA A 318 -16.09 2.90 4.34
CA ALA A 318 -15.49 2.55 5.61
C ALA A 318 -14.66 3.70 6.19
N ARG A 319 -13.82 4.35 5.36
CA ARG A 319 -13.01 5.50 5.79
C ARG A 319 -13.87 6.70 6.21
N LEU A 320 -14.94 7.02 5.47
CA LEU A 320 -15.86 8.09 5.83
C LEU A 320 -16.53 7.82 7.19
N LYS A 321 -17.03 6.59 7.41
CA LYS A 321 -17.63 6.19 8.69
C LYS A 321 -16.64 6.21 9.85
N LEU A 322 -15.39 5.81 9.63
CA LEU A 322 -14.37 5.91 10.67
C LEU A 322 -14.04 7.36 11.02
N ARG A 323 -13.96 8.25 10.02
CA ARG A 323 -13.73 9.69 10.25
C ARG A 323 -14.89 10.31 11.04
N GLU A 324 -16.14 9.97 10.71
CA GLU A 324 -17.33 10.39 11.47
C GLU A 324 -17.24 9.90 12.92
N ALA A 325 -16.83 8.64 13.15
CA ALA A 325 -16.61 8.10 14.47
C ALA A 325 -15.56 8.91 15.26
N GLN A 326 -14.45 9.28 14.63
CA GLN A 326 -13.34 10.02 15.25
C GLN A 326 -13.75 11.46 15.64
N GLY A 327 -14.67 12.09 14.91
CA GLY A 327 -15.24 13.41 15.23
C GLY A 327 -16.34 13.36 16.29
N THR A 328 -16.80 12.18 16.70
CA THR A 328 -17.92 12.01 17.62
C THR A 328 -17.47 11.98 19.09
N ARG A 329 -17.93 12.94 19.91
CA ARG A 329 -17.55 13.03 21.34
C ARG A 329 -18.13 11.88 22.19
N ASN A 330 -19.36 11.47 21.90
CA ASN A 330 -20.01 10.36 22.62
C ASN A 330 -19.33 9.03 22.24
N LYS A 331 -18.66 8.41 23.20
CA LYS A 331 -17.84 7.19 22.99
C LYS A 331 -18.67 5.99 22.49
N SER A 332 -19.91 5.82 22.99
CA SER A 332 -20.79 4.73 22.56
C SER A 332 -21.20 4.92 21.08
N ARG A 333 -21.60 6.13 20.70
CA ARG A 333 -21.92 6.48 19.30
C ARG A 333 -20.68 6.37 18.40
N ALA A 334 -19.51 6.83 18.86
CA ALA A 334 -18.24 6.70 18.14
C ALA A 334 -17.90 5.24 17.85
N ARG A 335 -18.06 4.35 18.85
CA ARG A 335 -17.91 2.91 18.67
C ARG A 335 -18.89 2.34 17.64
N ALA A 336 -20.16 2.70 17.72
CA ALA A 336 -21.17 2.24 16.77
C ALA A 336 -20.82 2.62 15.33
N LEU A 337 -20.37 3.86 15.10
CA LEU A 337 -19.91 4.34 13.79
C LEU A 337 -18.64 3.59 13.31
N ALA A 338 -17.71 3.30 14.21
CA ALA A 338 -16.54 2.49 13.87
C ALA A 338 -16.92 1.04 13.48
N TYR A 339 -17.93 0.45 14.12
CA TYR A 339 -18.48 -0.84 13.67
C TYR A 339 -19.21 -0.74 12.34
N GLN A 340 -19.91 0.38 12.04
CA GLN A 340 -20.44 0.61 10.71
C GLN A 340 -19.33 0.66 9.65
N ALA A 341 -18.20 1.31 9.95
CA ALA A 341 -17.03 1.26 9.07
C ALA A 341 -16.58 -0.19 8.81
N LEU A 342 -16.54 -1.02 9.86
CA LEU A 342 -16.16 -2.44 9.73
C LEU A 342 -17.17 -3.29 8.95
N LYS A 343 -18.45 -2.89 8.83
CA LYS A 343 -19.41 -3.55 7.92
C LYS A 343 -18.99 -3.37 6.45
N TYR A 344 -18.44 -2.22 6.09
CA TYR A 344 -17.95 -1.95 4.74
C TYR A 344 -16.55 -2.52 4.50
N ASN A 345 -15.69 -2.51 5.52
CA ASN A 345 -14.35 -3.10 5.44
C ASN A 345 -14.01 -3.85 6.74
N PRO A 346 -14.31 -5.16 6.83
CA PRO A 346 -14.00 -5.99 8.00
C PRO A 346 -12.52 -6.07 8.34
N ASN A 347 -11.64 -5.77 7.36
CA ASN A 347 -10.19 -5.81 7.52
C ASN A 347 -9.56 -4.45 7.83
N MET A 348 -10.35 -3.46 8.20
CA MET A 348 -9.87 -2.11 8.52
C MET A 348 -9.24 -2.09 9.93
N GLY A 349 -7.95 -2.37 10.05
CA GLY A 349 -7.23 -2.40 11.32
C GLY A 349 -7.32 -1.08 12.09
N LYS A 350 -7.29 0.07 11.39
CA LYS A 350 -7.44 1.41 12.00
C LYS A 350 -8.77 1.57 12.77
N ALA A 351 -9.86 0.95 12.30
CA ALA A 351 -11.15 0.99 13.01
C ALA A 351 -11.13 0.16 14.30
N TYR A 352 -10.54 -1.02 14.27
CA TYR A 352 -10.34 -1.82 15.49
C TYR A 352 -9.44 -1.10 16.50
N LEU A 353 -8.35 -0.46 16.05
CA LEU A 353 -7.46 0.32 16.92
C LEU A 353 -8.17 1.53 17.53
N TYR A 354 -9.03 2.18 16.77
CA TYR A 354 -9.84 3.28 17.28
C TYR A 354 -10.78 2.80 18.40
N ILE A 355 -11.50 1.68 18.21
CA ILE A 355 -12.35 1.08 19.24
C ILE A 355 -11.49 0.70 20.47
N ALA A 356 -10.31 0.09 20.27
CA ALA A 356 -9.39 -0.25 21.34
C ALA A 356 -8.98 0.98 22.17
N SER A 357 -8.69 2.10 21.48
CA SER A 357 -8.31 3.34 22.15
C SER A 357 -9.45 3.98 22.94
N LEU A 358 -10.69 3.90 22.43
CA LEU A 358 -11.89 4.35 23.18
C LEU A 358 -12.06 3.55 24.47
N TYR A 359 -11.86 2.23 24.44
CA TYR A 359 -11.92 1.37 25.62
C TYR A 359 -10.81 1.75 26.61
N ALA A 360 -9.55 1.74 26.19
CA ALA A 360 -8.43 2.06 27.06
C ALA A 360 -8.57 3.43 27.76
N LYS A 361 -9.03 4.46 27.01
CA LYS A 361 -9.32 5.79 27.58
C LYS A 361 -10.51 5.81 28.54
N SER A 362 -11.26 4.72 28.66
CA SER A 362 -12.39 4.60 29.57
C SER A 362 -12.11 3.69 30.78
N ALA A 363 -10.91 3.16 30.90
CA ALA A 363 -10.59 2.20 31.96
C ALA A 363 -10.92 2.74 33.36
N ASN A 364 -10.53 3.97 33.66
CA ASN A 364 -10.76 4.58 34.96
C ASN A 364 -12.25 4.89 35.25
N SER A 365 -13.06 5.08 34.20
CA SER A 365 -14.49 5.41 34.33
C SER A 365 -15.42 4.21 34.17
N CYS A 366 -14.90 3.07 33.72
CA CYS A 366 -15.68 1.86 33.42
C CYS A 366 -15.34 0.65 34.31
N GLY A 367 -14.61 0.86 35.36
CA GLY A 367 -14.32 -0.14 36.40
C GLY A 367 -14.48 0.44 37.82
N ASN A 368 -15.17 -0.27 38.71
CA ASN A 368 -15.41 0.16 40.10
C ASN A 368 -14.22 -0.14 41.00
N ASN A 369 -13.37 -1.10 40.62
CA ASN A 369 -12.16 -1.50 41.32
C ASN A 369 -11.01 -1.71 40.35
N GLU A 370 -9.81 -1.95 40.85
CA GLU A 370 -8.60 -2.09 40.04
C GLU A 370 -8.68 -3.29 39.07
N PHE A 371 -9.29 -4.41 39.50
CA PHE A 371 -9.47 -5.55 38.59
C PHE A 371 -10.35 -5.21 37.40
N GLU A 372 -11.50 -4.60 37.63
CA GLU A 372 -12.43 -4.21 36.58
C GLU A 372 -11.80 -3.17 35.58
N LYS A 373 -11.07 -2.17 36.12
CA LYS A 373 -10.30 -1.22 35.29
C LYS A 373 -9.31 -1.95 34.37
N ARG A 374 -8.63 -2.96 34.91
CA ARG A 374 -7.69 -3.76 34.13
C ARG A 374 -8.38 -4.69 33.15
N MET A 375 -9.58 -5.17 33.41
CA MET A 375 -10.38 -5.93 32.43
C MET A 375 -10.81 -5.09 31.23
N VAL A 376 -10.95 -3.77 31.36
CA VAL A 376 -11.13 -2.86 30.21
C VAL A 376 -9.94 -2.94 29.25
N TYR A 377 -8.71 -3.04 29.77
CA TYR A 377 -7.53 -3.20 28.93
C TYR A 377 -7.48 -4.57 28.24
N VAL A 378 -8.09 -5.62 28.80
CA VAL A 378 -8.26 -6.91 28.11
C VAL A 378 -9.15 -6.73 26.86
N ALA A 379 -10.28 -6.01 27.00
CA ALA A 379 -11.12 -5.70 25.85
C ALA A 379 -10.38 -4.88 24.79
N ALA A 380 -9.62 -3.86 25.20
CA ALA A 380 -8.80 -3.05 24.30
C ALA A 380 -7.71 -3.88 23.60
N LEU A 381 -7.02 -4.76 24.34
CA LEU A 381 -6.01 -5.68 23.81
C LEU A 381 -6.58 -6.60 22.74
N ASN A 382 -7.76 -7.19 22.99
CA ASN A 382 -8.44 -8.06 22.02
C ASN A 382 -8.73 -7.34 20.70
N LYS A 383 -9.16 -6.07 20.76
CA LYS A 383 -9.38 -5.26 19.55
C LYS A 383 -8.07 -4.93 18.82
N ALA A 384 -7.00 -4.60 19.55
CA ALA A 384 -5.70 -4.33 18.95
C ALA A 384 -5.08 -5.59 18.32
N GLN A 385 -5.22 -6.75 18.92
CA GLN A 385 -4.82 -8.04 18.35
C GLN A 385 -5.64 -8.38 17.09
N LYS A 386 -6.95 -8.11 17.10
CA LYS A 386 -7.78 -8.26 15.90
C LYS A 386 -7.30 -7.33 14.79
N ALA A 387 -6.97 -6.07 15.10
CA ALA A 387 -6.39 -5.13 14.14
C ALA A 387 -5.12 -5.68 13.49
N GLN A 388 -4.18 -6.16 14.29
CA GLN A 388 -2.92 -6.72 13.77
C GLN A 388 -3.15 -7.93 12.86
N ARG A 389 -4.12 -8.77 13.18
CA ARG A 389 -4.42 -9.98 12.42
C ARG A 389 -5.02 -9.64 11.04
N VAL A 390 -5.96 -8.71 10.98
CA VAL A 390 -6.68 -8.37 9.74
C VAL A 390 -5.96 -7.33 8.88
N ASP A 391 -5.13 -6.47 9.52
CA ASP A 391 -4.36 -5.41 8.88
C ASP A 391 -2.98 -5.28 9.54
N PRO A 392 -2.01 -6.10 9.11
CA PRO A 392 -0.66 -6.09 9.67
C PRO A 392 0.07 -4.75 9.55
N GLY A 393 -0.34 -3.90 8.58
CA GLY A 393 0.18 -2.55 8.36
C GLY A 393 -0.39 -1.47 9.29
N SER A 394 -1.43 -1.80 10.09
CA SER A 394 -2.15 -0.84 10.94
C SER A 394 -1.34 -0.19 12.07
N GLY A 395 -0.13 -0.68 12.35
CA GLY A 395 0.68 -0.20 13.48
C GLY A 395 0.22 -0.70 14.86
N ALA A 396 -0.59 -1.78 14.90
CA ALA A 396 -1.18 -2.33 16.12
C ALA A 396 -0.16 -2.75 17.19
N GLY A 397 1.07 -3.07 16.81
CA GLY A 397 2.07 -3.60 17.74
C GLY A 397 2.35 -2.71 18.96
N ARG A 398 2.36 -1.38 18.80
CA ARG A 398 2.53 -0.44 19.92
C ARG A 398 1.36 -0.48 20.91
N TYR A 399 0.14 -0.55 20.40
CA TYR A 399 -1.07 -0.65 21.22
C TYR A 399 -1.12 -1.97 21.99
N ILE A 400 -0.80 -3.08 21.32
CA ILE A 400 -0.74 -4.41 21.95
C ILE A 400 0.25 -4.42 23.11
N ARG A 401 1.45 -3.87 22.93
CA ARG A 401 2.44 -3.77 24.03
C ARG A 401 1.91 -2.94 25.19
N SER A 402 1.39 -1.75 24.90
CA SER A 402 0.84 -0.84 25.90
C SER A 402 -0.33 -1.45 26.68
N TYR A 403 -1.29 -2.09 25.98
CA TYR A 403 -2.45 -2.67 26.66
C TYR A 403 -2.10 -3.94 27.42
N ARG A 404 -1.17 -4.75 26.93
CA ARG A 404 -0.69 -5.96 27.61
C ARG A 404 -0.04 -5.66 28.96
N SER A 405 0.68 -4.56 29.09
CA SER A 405 1.26 -4.16 30.37
C SER A 405 0.22 -3.68 31.40
N ASN A 406 -1.02 -3.43 30.96
CA ASN A 406 -2.10 -2.92 31.81
C ASN A 406 -3.21 -3.94 32.10
N ILE A 407 -3.14 -5.20 31.63
CA ILE A 407 -4.13 -6.23 31.97
C ILE A 407 -3.92 -6.69 33.43
N PRO A 408 -4.90 -7.37 34.02
CA PRO A 408 -4.77 -7.88 35.40
C PRO A 408 -3.55 -8.82 35.57
N SER A 409 -2.77 -8.61 36.61
CA SER A 409 -1.67 -9.51 36.97
C SER A 409 -2.22 -10.79 37.59
N LYS A 410 -1.43 -11.90 37.60
CA LYS A 410 -1.78 -13.14 38.29
C LYS A 410 -2.16 -12.89 39.75
N LYS A 411 -1.38 -12.08 40.47
CA LYS A 411 -1.63 -11.72 41.86
C LYS A 411 -2.99 -11.04 42.01
N LEU A 412 -3.33 -10.08 41.18
CA LEU A 412 -4.61 -9.37 41.22
C LEU A 412 -5.79 -10.30 40.94
N ILE A 413 -5.68 -11.19 39.95
CA ILE A 413 -6.72 -12.18 39.65
C ILE A 413 -6.96 -13.10 40.86
N PHE A 414 -5.88 -13.59 41.44
CA PHE A 414 -5.95 -14.48 42.64
C PHE A 414 -6.61 -13.77 43.82
N THR A 415 -6.19 -12.54 44.15
CA THR A 415 -6.73 -11.78 45.31
C THR A 415 -8.20 -11.38 45.14
N THR A 416 -8.72 -11.32 43.91
CA THR A 416 -10.14 -11.06 43.67
C THR A 416 -11.01 -12.31 43.66
N GLY A 417 -10.45 -13.52 43.82
CA GLY A 417 -11.17 -14.77 43.78
C GLY A 417 -11.77 -15.16 42.44
N VAL A 418 -11.38 -14.47 41.36
CA VAL A 418 -11.92 -14.71 40.00
C VAL A 418 -11.14 -15.86 39.37
N THR A 419 -11.87 -16.82 38.75
CA THR A 419 -11.25 -17.97 38.10
C THR A 419 -10.54 -17.53 36.77
N PRO A 420 -9.23 -17.82 36.63
CA PRO A 420 -8.52 -17.59 35.37
C PRO A 420 -9.19 -18.32 34.20
N GLY A 421 -9.37 -17.60 33.06
CA GLY A 421 -10.06 -18.13 31.87
C GLY A 421 -11.58 -18.05 31.90
N SER A 422 -12.21 -17.70 33.03
CA SER A 422 -13.64 -17.40 33.08
C SER A 422 -14.00 -16.19 32.26
N THR A 423 -15.28 -16.01 32.00
CA THR A 423 -15.81 -14.81 31.28
C THR A 423 -16.08 -13.69 32.27
N HIS A 424 -15.76 -12.46 31.85
CA HIS A 424 -16.04 -11.24 32.60
C HIS A 424 -16.73 -10.24 31.68
N LYS A 425 -17.87 -9.67 32.10
CA LYS A 425 -18.55 -8.60 31.38
C LYS A 425 -17.96 -7.26 31.79
N VAL A 426 -17.27 -6.59 30.86
CA VAL A 426 -16.76 -5.24 31.08
C VAL A 426 -17.92 -4.27 31.27
N GLY A 427 -17.87 -3.49 32.33
CA GLY A 427 -18.94 -2.56 32.70
C GLY A 427 -19.12 -1.38 31.75
N CYS A 428 -20.03 -0.45 32.18
CA CYS A 428 -20.24 0.83 31.53
C CYS A 428 -20.76 0.68 30.08
N TRP A 429 -20.52 1.69 29.23
CA TRP A 429 -20.92 1.72 27.83
C TRP A 429 -20.21 0.65 26.97
N ILE A 430 -19.16 0.01 27.46
CA ILE A 430 -18.41 -1.00 26.74
C ILE A 430 -19.21 -2.30 26.59
N GLY A 431 -19.67 -2.88 27.72
CA GLY A 431 -20.60 -4.00 27.75
C GLY A 431 -20.09 -5.29 27.06
N GLU A 432 -18.80 -5.37 26.67
CA GLU A 432 -18.26 -6.56 26.03
C GLU A 432 -17.89 -7.64 27.05
N THR A 433 -18.11 -8.90 26.67
CA THR A 433 -17.63 -10.04 27.44
C THR A 433 -16.25 -10.46 26.98
N VAL A 434 -15.31 -10.54 27.89
CA VAL A 434 -13.91 -10.94 27.64
C VAL A 434 -13.50 -12.08 28.57
N ARG A 435 -12.42 -12.76 28.24
CA ARG A 435 -11.86 -13.82 29.11
C ARG A 435 -10.85 -13.23 30.09
N VAL A 436 -10.95 -13.63 31.33
CA VAL A 436 -9.91 -13.34 32.34
C VAL A 436 -8.60 -14.00 31.90
N PRO A 437 -7.46 -13.28 31.88
CA PRO A 437 -6.19 -13.85 31.48
C PRO A 437 -5.85 -15.13 32.28
N LYS A 438 -5.34 -16.16 31.60
CA LYS A 438 -4.95 -17.42 32.26
C LYS A 438 -3.58 -17.35 32.89
N SER A 439 -2.72 -16.44 32.47
CA SER A 439 -1.38 -16.15 33.08
C SER A 439 -0.48 -15.49 32.03
#